data_a3b176dab8cf7550c740ebd158ef9a5d
#
_entry.id   a3b176dab8cf7550c740ebd158ef9a5d
#
_cell.length_a   1.000
_cell.length_b   1.000
_cell.length_c   1.000
_cell.angle_alpha   90.00
_cell.angle_beta   90.00
_cell.angle_gamma   90.00
#
_symmetry.space_group_name_H-M   'P 1'
#
loop_
_entity.id
_entity.type
_entity.pdbx_description
1 polymer ?
#
loop_
_entity_poly.entity_id
_entity_poly.type
_entity_poly.pdbx_seq_one_letter_code
_entity_poly.pdbx_strand_id
1 'polypeptide(L)'
;IHVSNLLQYFERELDYFSRSFSEFERLHSQAAKVLGVTGGKSDDPHVSRLIDSVALTAARMQKRLDENVPEIALDLLRLICPVLTIGAPSYCVLELAKDDDQLAEPILVPLGTRMSMANLDDELCVFQVAHDTWINPVVIDYASLKQAPFNFTSTDDCKTSTYALCIGLSGFDSDAEWQDCMGEVLDLYISGSGQKQQRMISLLTSSVCGISLVSINNDFEIVMDVDALRCGHKDTYLPEFPPQMRAIGEMYDFL
;
A
#
# COMPACT_ATOMS: atom_id res chain seq x y z
N ILE A 1 15.70 22.44 6.83
CA ILE A 1 14.29 22.77 6.49
C ILE A 1 13.61 23.64 7.58
N HIS A 2 14.08 23.61 8.83
CA HIS A 2 13.40 24.30 9.94
C HIS A 2 13.68 25.81 10.11
N VAL A 3 14.71 26.35 9.48
CA VAL A 3 15.11 27.76 9.70
C VAL A 3 14.28 28.74 8.87
N SER A 4 13.90 28.36 7.66
CA SER A 4 13.12 29.23 6.76
C SER A 4 11.68 29.52 7.27
N ASN A 5 11.13 28.64 8.08
CA ASN A 5 9.77 28.79 8.59
C ASN A 5 9.68 29.79 9.76
N LEU A 6 10.69 29.88 10.63
CA LEU A 6 10.69 30.81 11.77
C LEU A 6 10.77 32.27 11.32
N LEU A 7 11.47 32.55 10.22
CA LEU A 7 11.61 33.91 9.68
C LEU A 7 10.25 34.49 9.27
N GLN A 8 9.40 33.68 8.65
CA GLN A 8 8.05 34.12 8.26
C GLN A 8 7.18 34.52 9.46
N TYR A 9 7.25 33.74 10.55
CA TYR A 9 6.55 34.08 11.78
C TYR A 9 7.12 35.38 12.39
N PHE A 10 8.44 35.54 12.38
CA PHE A 10 9.08 36.71 12.90
C PHE A 10 8.73 38.00 12.12
N GLU A 11 8.76 37.94 10.79
CA GLU A 11 8.35 39.06 9.93
C GLU A 11 6.87 39.45 10.18
N ARG A 12 6.01 38.47 10.33
CA ARG A 12 4.57 38.68 10.62
C ARG A 12 4.35 39.34 11.98
N GLU A 13 5.12 38.97 13.00
CA GLU A 13 5.03 39.60 14.30
C GLU A 13 5.60 41.03 14.26
N LEU A 14 6.65 41.29 13.54
CA LEU A 14 7.17 42.66 13.34
C LEU A 14 6.16 43.55 12.63
N ASP A 15 5.50 43.08 11.60
CA ASP A 15 4.42 43.80 10.92
C ASP A 15 3.25 44.09 11.84
N TYR A 16 2.89 43.14 12.69
CA TYR A 16 1.85 43.32 13.69
C TYR A 16 2.21 44.44 14.68
N PHE A 17 3.43 44.43 15.23
CA PHE A 17 3.93 45.47 16.11
C PHE A 17 3.94 46.85 15.44
N SER A 18 4.43 46.94 14.21
CA SER A 18 4.46 48.16 13.43
C SER A 18 3.08 48.78 13.24
N ARG A 19 2.09 47.95 12.88
CA ARG A 19 0.69 48.38 12.75
C ARG A 19 0.10 48.85 14.08
N SER A 20 0.34 48.09 15.16
CA SER A 20 -0.13 48.41 16.50
C SER A 20 0.46 49.75 17.01
N PHE A 21 1.74 50.01 16.76
CA PHE A 21 2.38 51.27 17.09
C PHE A 21 1.85 52.44 16.26
N SER A 22 1.57 52.24 14.97
CA SER A 22 0.95 53.26 14.14
C SER A 22 -0.48 53.62 14.60
N GLU A 23 -1.22 52.61 15.02
CA GLU A 23 -2.55 52.85 15.61
C GLU A 23 -2.49 53.54 16.94
N PHE A 24 -1.55 53.16 17.82
CA PHE A 24 -1.30 53.84 19.09
C PHE A 24 -0.91 55.30 18.90
N GLU A 25 -0.01 55.60 17.93
CA GLU A 25 0.37 56.97 17.59
C GLU A 25 -0.84 57.81 17.16
N ARG A 26 -1.72 57.22 16.35
CA ARG A 26 -2.96 57.87 15.89
C ARG A 26 -3.93 58.19 17.04
N LEU A 27 -4.07 57.26 17.99
CA LEU A 27 -5.01 57.41 19.11
C LEU A 27 -4.43 58.25 20.27
N HIS A 28 -3.12 58.19 20.50
CA HIS A 28 -2.43 58.78 21.64
C HIS A 28 -1.18 59.55 21.24
N SER A 29 -1.32 60.56 20.35
CA SER A 29 -0.20 61.26 19.71
C SER A 29 0.76 61.94 20.70
N GLN A 30 0.29 62.40 21.87
CA GLN A 30 1.16 63.01 22.90
C GLN A 30 1.99 61.93 23.63
N ALA A 31 1.39 60.80 23.95
CA ALA A 31 2.08 59.70 24.61
C ALA A 31 3.09 59.05 23.65
N ALA A 32 2.76 58.91 22.36
CA ALA A 32 3.65 58.39 21.35
C ALA A 32 4.92 59.24 21.16
N LYS A 33 4.77 60.57 21.22
CA LYS A 33 5.93 61.50 21.18
C LYS A 33 6.85 61.32 22.37
N VAL A 34 6.29 61.13 23.57
CA VAL A 34 7.11 60.90 24.79
C VAL A 34 7.84 59.56 24.73
N LEU A 35 7.23 58.57 24.11
CA LEU A 35 7.82 57.23 23.91
C LEU A 35 8.76 57.13 22.68
N GLY A 36 8.91 58.23 21.93
CA GLY A 36 9.75 58.24 20.74
C GLY A 36 9.28 57.27 19.62
N VAL A 37 7.95 57.11 19.49
CA VAL A 37 7.35 56.29 18.46
C VAL A 37 6.89 57.19 17.33
N THR A 38 7.47 57.00 16.12
CA THR A 38 7.16 57.79 14.93
C THR A 38 6.98 56.86 13.73
N GLY A 39 5.82 56.97 13.04
CA GLY A 39 5.55 56.17 11.85
C GLY A 39 5.55 54.65 12.11
N GLY A 40 5.13 54.20 13.28
CA GLY A 40 5.06 52.79 13.64
C GLY A 40 6.40 52.16 14.02
N LYS A 41 7.45 52.96 14.20
CA LYS A 41 8.80 52.52 14.64
C LYS A 41 9.26 53.35 15.81
N SER A 42 10.16 52.81 16.62
CA SER A 42 10.83 53.56 17.67
C SER A 42 12.11 54.19 17.13
N ASP A 43 12.33 55.46 17.50
CA ASP A 43 13.56 56.18 17.13
C ASP A 43 14.76 55.73 18.00
N ASP A 44 14.49 55.05 19.15
CA ASP A 44 15.54 54.52 20.01
C ASP A 44 15.98 53.10 19.55
N PRO A 45 17.26 52.91 19.19
CA PRO A 45 17.76 51.61 18.77
C PRO A 45 17.71 50.54 19.87
N HIS A 46 17.70 50.92 21.15
CA HIS A 46 17.58 49.96 22.25
C HIS A 46 16.14 49.43 22.36
N VAL A 47 15.15 50.32 22.19
CA VAL A 47 13.73 49.92 22.16
C VAL A 47 13.44 49.07 20.93
N SER A 48 14.01 49.41 19.77
CA SER A 48 13.84 48.59 18.55
C SER A 48 14.35 47.17 18.78
N ARG A 49 15.54 47.00 19.36
CA ARG A 49 16.08 45.63 19.67
C ARG A 49 15.23 44.89 20.69
N LEU A 50 14.61 45.58 21.64
CA LEU A 50 13.67 44.95 22.58
C LEU A 50 12.42 44.44 21.86
N ILE A 51 11.87 45.25 20.95
CA ILE A 51 10.73 44.85 20.11
C ILE A 51 11.09 43.62 19.27
N ASP A 52 12.26 43.60 18.61
CA ASP A 52 12.75 42.46 17.85
C ASP A 52 12.85 41.21 18.72
N SER A 53 13.31 41.34 19.96
CA SER A 53 13.43 40.21 20.89
C SER A 53 12.07 39.66 21.32
N VAL A 54 11.09 40.55 21.55
CA VAL A 54 9.72 40.16 21.87
C VAL A 54 9.04 39.53 20.67
N ALA A 55 9.21 40.13 19.49
CA ALA A 55 8.68 39.56 18.23
C ALA A 55 9.24 38.16 17.95
N LEU A 56 10.55 37.94 18.18
CA LEU A 56 11.16 36.61 18.03
C LEU A 56 10.59 35.60 19.02
N THR A 57 10.32 36.03 20.26
CA THR A 57 9.73 35.15 21.28
C THR A 57 8.28 34.81 20.92
N ALA A 58 7.49 35.81 20.49
CA ALA A 58 6.12 35.60 20.01
C ALA A 58 6.08 34.69 18.79
N ALA A 59 6.97 34.90 17.81
CA ALA A 59 7.11 34.04 16.65
C ALA A 59 7.42 32.56 17.01
N ARG A 60 8.27 32.34 18.02
CA ARG A 60 8.53 30.99 18.52
C ARG A 60 7.32 30.35 19.19
N MET A 61 6.56 31.13 19.94
CA MET A 61 5.31 30.64 20.56
C MET A 61 4.27 30.32 19.52
N GLN A 62 4.06 31.21 18.55
CA GLN A 62 3.12 30.97 17.45
C GLN A 62 3.46 29.74 16.64
N LYS A 63 4.75 29.60 16.29
CA LYS A 63 5.23 28.40 15.61
C LYS A 63 4.94 27.12 16.42
N ARG A 64 5.19 27.12 17.73
CA ARG A 64 4.87 25.97 18.58
C ARG A 64 3.39 25.65 18.64
N LEU A 65 2.54 26.67 18.69
CA LEU A 65 1.09 26.48 18.67
C LEU A 65 0.65 25.85 17.35
N ASP A 66 1.15 26.35 16.23
CA ASP A 66 0.84 25.82 14.90
C ASP A 66 1.38 24.40 14.69
N GLU A 67 2.51 24.05 15.30
CA GLU A 67 3.07 22.69 15.27
C GLU A 67 2.28 21.70 16.16
N ASN A 68 1.67 22.15 17.24
CA ASN A 68 0.90 21.30 18.14
C ASN A 68 -0.55 21.04 17.66
N VAL A 69 -1.13 21.95 16.87
CA VAL A 69 -2.48 21.77 16.32
C VAL A 69 -2.59 20.49 15.47
N PRO A 70 -1.61 20.14 14.60
CA PRO A 70 -1.63 18.88 13.87
C PRO A 70 -1.63 17.64 14.76
N GLU A 71 -0.95 17.66 15.91
CA GLU A 71 -0.94 16.52 16.85
C GLU A 71 -2.33 16.26 17.42
N ILE A 72 -3.03 17.30 17.87
CA ILE A 72 -4.42 17.18 18.37
C ILE A 72 -5.35 16.68 17.26
N ALA A 73 -5.20 17.22 16.04
CA ALA A 73 -5.98 16.78 14.89
C ALA A 73 -5.71 15.33 14.53
N LEU A 74 -4.44 14.88 14.58
CA LEU A 74 -4.04 13.49 14.35
C LEU A 74 -4.59 12.56 15.43
N ASP A 75 -4.56 12.96 16.71
CA ASP A 75 -5.10 12.15 17.79
C ASP A 75 -6.62 12.00 17.68
N LEU A 76 -7.30 13.07 17.28
CA LEU A 76 -8.73 13.04 17.00
C LEU A 76 -9.05 12.18 15.78
N LEU A 77 -8.24 12.26 14.73
CA LEU A 77 -8.36 11.43 13.55
C LEU A 77 -8.09 9.94 13.86
N ARG A 78 -7.11 9.63 14.71
CA ARG A 78 -6.86 8.27 15.21
C ARG A 78 -8.05 7.67 15.95
N LEU A 79 -8.79 8.51 16.67
CA LEU A 79 -9.99 8.09 17.39
C LEU A 79 -11.18 7.86 16.46
N ILE A 80 -11.39 8.75 15.49
CA ILE A 80 -12.56 8.72 14.59
C ILE A 80 -12.34 7.76 13.42
N CYS A 81 -11.16 7.81 12.81
CA CYS A 81 -10.83 7.02 11.63
C CYS A 81 -9.35 6.58 11.66
N PRO A 82 -9.02 5.53 12.44
CA PRO A 82 -7.64 5.06 12.60
C PRO A 82 -6.99 4.65 11.27
N VAL A 83 -7.79 4.20 10.30
CA VAL A 83 -7.33 3.79 8.96
C VAL A 83 -6.55 4.89 8.24
N LEU A 84 -6.94 6.15 8.40
CA LEU A 84 -6.28 7.28 7.73
C LEU A 84 -4.95 7.68 8.38
N THR A 85 -4.67 7.21 9.58
CA THR A 85 -3.45 7.59 10.33
C THR A 85 -2.37 6.52 10.32
N ILE A 86 -2.72 5.31 9.91
CA ILE A 86 -1.78 4.20 9.80
C ILE A 86 -1.22 4.20 8.38
N GLY A 87 0.11 4.24 8.26
CA GLY A 87 0.79 4.13 6.96
C GLY A 87 0.59 2.75 6.36
N ALA A 88 0.45 2.67 5.04
CA ALA A 88 0.48 1.40 4.36
C ALA A 88 1.88 0.77 4.50
N PRO A 89 1.98 -0.50 4.93
CA PRO A 89 3.27 -1.17 4.99
C PRO A 89 3.83 -1.38 3.58
N SER A 90 5.15 -1.51 3.49
CA SER A 90 5.78 -1.94 2.26
C SER A 90 5.42 -3.39 1.98
N TYR A 91 5.03 -3.68 0.75
CA TYR A 91 4.74 -5.03 0.29
C TYR A 91 5.44 -5.31 -1.03
N CYS A 92 5.68 -6.59 -1.30
CA CYS A 92 6.21 -7.06 -2.57
C CYS A 92 5.63 -8.43 -2.87
N VAL A 93 5.57 -8.76 -4.14
CA VAL A 93 5.30 -10.13 -4.59
C VAL A 93 6.64 -10.84 -4.72
N LEU A 94 6.78 -11.97 -4.04
CA LEU A 94 7.96 -12.80 -4.09
C LEU A 94 7.68 -13.99 -5.00
N GLU A 95 8.54 -14.18 -5.99
CA GLU A 95 8.59 -15.39 -6.78
C GLU A 95 9.65 -16.31 -6.18
N LEU A 96 9.23 -17.50 -5.79
CA LEU A 96 10.14 -18.51 -5.28
C LEU A 96 10.66 -19.31 -6.49
N ALA A 97 11.87 -18.96 -6.93
CA ALA A 97 12.55 -19.68 -7.98
C ALA A 97 13.04 -21.03 -7.44
N LYS A 98 12.77 -22.08 -8.18
CA LYS A 98 13.29 -23.42 -7.88
C LYS A 98 14.76 -23.50 -8.24
N ASP A 99 15.57 -24.05 -7.37
CA ASP A 99 16.88 -24.58 -7.70
C ASP A 99 16.69 -26.02 -8.23
N ASP A 100 17.15 -26.29 -9.44
CA ASP A 100 16.66 -27.30 -10.40
C ASP A 100 16.50 -28.76 -9.92
N ASP A 101 16.94 -29.17 -8.74
CA ASP A 101 16.99 -30.59 -8.41
C ASP A 101 16.39 -31.03 -7.05
N GLN A 102 15.77 -30.12 -6.28
CA GLN A 102 15.45 -30.47 -4.89
C GLN A 102 13.97 -30.49 -4.50
N LEU A 103 13.06 -30.00 -5.30
CA LEU A 103 11.64 -29.99 -4.95
C LEU A 103 10.91 -31.17 -5.58
N ALA A 104 10.83 -32.27 -4.86
CA ALA A 104 10.07 -33.46 -5.26
C ALA A 104 8.63 -33.46 -4.72
N GLU A 105 8.41 -32.80 -3.59
CA GLU A 105 7.12 -32.76 -2.89
C GLU A 105 6.68 -31.31 -2.67
N PRO A 106 5.35 -31.03 -2.58
CA PRO A 106 4.85 -29.70 -2.27
C PRO A 106 5.26 -29.27 -0.86
N ILE A 107 5.69 -28.03 -0.71
CA ILE A 107 6.14 -27.46 0.56
C ILE A 107 5.18 -26.34 0.96
N LEU A 108 4.66 -26.42 2.19
CA LEU A 108 3.88 -25.34 2.79
C LEU A 108 4.81 -24.31 3.44
N VAL A 109 4.73 -23.08 3.00
CA VAL A 109 5.36 -21.92 3.65
C VAL A 109 4.32 -21.23 4.51
N PRO A 110 4.41 -21.35 5.86
CA PRO A 110 3.39 -20.81 6.74
C PRO A 110 3.43 -19.28 6.81
N LEU A 111 2.26 -18.70 7.09
CA LEU A 111 2.07 -17.30 7.45
C LEU A 111 3.12 -16.84 8.47
N GLY A 112 3.69 -15.65 8.27
CA GLY A 112 4.68 -15.07 9.18
C GLY A 112 6.10 -15.59 9.00
N THR A 113 6.36 -16.49 8.06
CA THR A 113 7.72 -16.90 7.69
C THR A 113 8.51 -15.67 7.27
N ARG A 114 9.67 -15.46 7.90
CA ARG A 114 10.53 -14.31 7.64
C ARG A 114 11.46 -14.58 6.47
N MET A 115 11.46 -13.67 5.53
CA MET A 115 12.36 -13.66 4.39
C MET A 115 13.20 -12.39 4.41
N SER A 116 14.49 -12.51 4.17
CA SER A 116 15.41 -11.38 4.17
C SER A 116 16.02 -11.19 2.80
N MET A 117 16.10 -9.94 2.37
CA MET A 117 16.74 -9.54 1.12
C MET A 117 17.64 -8.32 1.41
N ALA A 118 18.84 -8.31 0.86
CA ALA A 118 19.70 -7.13 0.88
C ALA A 118 19.21 -6.12 -0.18
N ASN A 119 19.10 -4.86 0.20
CA ASN A 119 18.84 -3.77 -0.74
C ASN A 119 20.13 -3.35 -1.46
N LEU A 120 20.03 -2.32 -2.33
CA LEU A 120 21.17 -1.77 -3.09
C LEU A 120 22.29 -1.19 -2.21
N ASP A 121 21.97 -0.86 -0.95
CA ASP A 121 22.90 -0.27 0.03
C ASP A 121 23.40 -1.33 1.04
N ASP A 122 23.23 -2.63 0.75
CA ASP A 122 23.55 -3.77 1.62
C ASP A 122 22.80 -3.77 2.98
N GLU A 123 21.74 -2.99 3.10
CA GLU A 123 20.86 -3.05 4.26
C GLU A 123 19.92 -4.23 4.16
N LEU A 124 19.73 -4.95 5.27
CA LEU A 124 18.87 -6.12 5.34
C LEU A 124 17.41 -5.70 5.47
N CYS A 125 16.63 -5.93 4.41
CA CYS A 125 15.18 -5.77 4.42
C CYS A 125 14.53 -7.11 4.80
N VAL A 126 13.70 -7.11 5.84
CA VAL A 126 12.99 -8.31 6.31
C VAL A 126 11.51 -8.16 5.99
N PHE A 127 10.99 -9.12 5.24
CA PHE A 127 9.56 -9.26 4.93
C PHE A 127 8.99 -10.49 5.63
N GLN A 128 7.68 -10.52 5.77
CA GLN A 128 6.97 -11.68 6.30
C GLN A 128 5.95 -12.15 5.26
N VAL A 129 5.79 -13.46 5.13
CA VAL A 129 4.77 -14.08 4.29
C VAL A 129 3.39 -13.73 4.84
N ALA A 130 2.51 -13.23 3.99
CA ALA A 130 1.22 -12.69 4.37
C ALA A 130 0.11 -13.74 4.52
N HIS A 131 0.29 -14.94 3.95
CA HIS A 131 -0.65 -16.06 4.01
C HIS A 131 0.09 -17.38 3.85
N ASP A 132 -0.56 -18.48 4.22
CA ASP A 132 -0.02 -19.81 3.99
C ASP A 132 0.05 -20.04 2.47
N THR A 133 1.25 -20.35 1.97
CA THR A 133 1.53 -20.47 0.53
C THR A 133 2.12 -21.83 0.24
N TRP A 134 1.53 -22.56 -0.72
CA TRP A 134 2.06 -23.82 -1.20
C TRP A 134 3.05 -23.61 -2.33
N ILE A 135 4.25 -24.13 -2.19
CA ILE A 135 5.22 -24.24 -3.27
C ILE A 135 5.03 -25.61 -3.88
N ASN A 136 4.41 -25.63 -5.04
CA ASN A 136 4.15 -26.87 -5.76
C ASN A 136 5.27 -27.15 -6.78
N PRO A 137 5.74 -28.41 -6.93
CA PRO A 137 6.71 -28.80 -7.94
C PRO A 137 6.06 -28.87 -9.33
N VAL A 138 5.47 -27.76 -9.77
CA VAL A 138 4.73 -27.65 -11.03
C VAL A 138 5.23 -26.44 -11.81
N VAL A 139 5.37 -26.58 -13.10
CA VAL A 139 5.75 -25.51 -14.03
C VAL A 139 4.58 -25.15 -14.94
N ILE A 140 4.44 -23.88 -15.21
CA ILE A 140 3.50 -23.39 -16.22
C ILE A 140 4.22 -23.40 -17.57
N ASP A 141 3.86 -24.32 -18.44
CA ASP A 141 4.46 -24.43 -19.79
C ASP A 141 3.92 -23.36 -20.73
N TYR A 142 2.63 -23.13 -20.67
CA TYR A 142 1.98 -22.10 -21.46
C TYR A 142 0.67 -21.62 -20.83
N ALA A 143 0.30 -20.41 -21.18
CA ALA A 143 -1.03 -19.86 -20.94
C ALA A 143 -1.57 -19.28 -22.26
N SER A 144 -2.75 -19.70 -22.68
CA SER A 144 -3.34 -19.26 -23.94
C SER A 144 -4.85 -19.11 -23.85
N LEU A 145 -5.37 -18.10 -24.54
CA LEU A 145 -6.79 -17.89 -24.68
C LEU A 145 -7.25 -18.49 -26.02
N LYS A 146 -8.12 -19.49 -25.97
CA LYS A 146 -8.67 -20.15 -27.15
C LYS A 146 -10.11 -19.71 -27.36
N GLN A 147 -10.50 -19.52 -28.62
CA GLN A 147 -11.87 -19.24 -29.03
C GLN A 147 -12.57 -20.54 -29.42
N ALA A 148 -13.87 -20.63 -29.13
CA ALA A 148 -14.67 -21.78 -29.58
C ALA A 148 -14.60 -21.99 -31.12
N PRO A 149 -14.68 -23.22 -31.62
CA PRO A 149 -14.98 -24.47 -30.90
C PRO A 149 -13.78 -25.06 -30.17
N PHE A 150 -14.02 -25.66 -29.01
CA PHE A 150 -13.01 -26.30 -28.18
C PHE A 150 -12.88 -27.80 -28.51
N ASN A 151 -11.67 -28.35 -28.36
CA ASN A 151 -11.37 -29.78 -28.61
C ASN A 151 -11.48 -30.64 -27.34
N PHE A 152 -11.97 -30.04 -26.24
CA PHE A 152 -12.21 -30.75 -24.97
C PHE A 152 -13.70 -30.76 -24.66
N THR A 153 -14.13 -31.72 -23.84
CA THR A 153 -15.52 -31.83 -23.42
C THR A 153 -15.85 -30.64 -22.48
N SER A 154 -16.78 -29.83 -22.89
CA SER A 154 -17.28 -28.76 -22.02
C SER A 154 -18.49 -29.27 -21.23
N THR A 155 -18.61 -28.83 -19.99
CA THR A 155 -19.85 -29.02 -19.21
C THR A 155 -21.02 -28.39 -19.93
N ASP A 156 -22.24 -28.90 -19.66
CA ASP A 156 -23.46 -28.38 -20.29
C ASP A 156 -23.64 -26.88 -20.07
N ASP A 157 -23.22 -26.37 -18.91
CA ASP A 157 -23.25 -24.95 -18.56
C ASP A 157 -22.25 -24.08 -19.37
N CYS A 158 -21.19 -24.70 -19.91
CA CYS A 158 -20.16 -24.02 -20.67
C CYS A 158 -20.35 -24.07 -22.19
N LYS A 159 -21.44 -24.68 -22.69
CA LYS A 159 -21.70 -24.79 -24.15
C LYS A 159 -21.86 -23.43 -24.83
N THR A 160 -22.19 -22.40 -24.10
CA THR A 160 -22.32 -21.01 -24.59
C THR A 160 -21.04 -20.21 -24.46
N SER A 161 -19.99 -20.76 -23.89
CA SER A 161 -18.71 -20.05 -23.69
C SER A 161 -18.04 -19.73 -25.01
N THR A 162 -17.61 -18.48 -25.15
CA THR A 162 -16.93 -18.00 -26.36
C THR A 162 -15.43 -18.23 -26.30
N TYR A 163 -14.86 -18.19 -25.09
CA TYR A 163 -13.42 -18.29 -24.86
C TYR A 163 -13.10 -19.27 -23.74
N ALA A 164 -11.95 -19.92 -23.84
CA ALA A 164 -11.35 -20.73 -22.78
C ALA A 164 -9.93 -20.28 -22.51
N LEU A 165 -9.61 -20.02 -21.23
CA LEU A 165 -8.24 -19.83 -20.78
C LEU A 165 -7.64 -21.22 -20.52
N CYS A 166 -6.65 -21.59 -21.33
CA CYS A 166 -5.92 -22.85 -21.20
C CYS A 166 -4.57 -22.58 -20.56
N ILE A 167 -4.30 -23.24 -19.45
CA ILE A 167 -3.01 -23.19 -18.75
C ILE A 167 -2.43 -24.61 -18.81
N GLY A 168 -1.28 -24.76 -19.44
CA GLY A 168 -0.54 -26.03 -19.46
C GLY A 168 0.35 -26.11 -18.25
N LEU A 169 0.22 -27.19 -17.50
CA LEU A 169 1.01 -27.47 -16.31
C LEU A 169 1.79 -28.76 -16.54
N SER A 170 3.07 -28.77 -16.19
CA SER A 170 3.90 -29.98 -16.16
C SER A 170 4.51 -30.15 -14.77
N GLY A 171 4.64 -31.39 -14.34
CA GLY A 171 5.39 -31.75 -13.15
C GLY A 171 6.89 -31.72 -13.43
N PHE A 172 7.70 -31.55 -12.41
CA PHE A 172 9.15 -31.59 -12.54
C PHE A 172 9.70 -32.99 -12.82
N ASP A 173 9.02 -34.01 -12.31
CA ASP A 173 9.37 -35.38 -12.54
C ASP A 173 8.35 -36.02 -13.51
N SER A 174 8.80 -36.59 -14.59
CA SER A 174 7.94 -37.24 -15.58
C SER A 174 7.24 -38.50 -15.04
N ASP A 175 7.77 -39.08 -13.97
CA ASP A 175 7.30 -40.32 -13.37
C ASP A 175 6.47 -40.10 -12.08
N ALA A 176 6.41 -38.85 -11.61
CA ALA A 176 5.63 -38.51 -10.40
C ALA A 176 4.12 -38.46 -10.70
N GLU A 177 3.33 -39.01 -9.79
CA GLU A 177 1.88 -38.88 -9.86
C GLU A 177 1.46 -37.45 -9.52
N TRP A 178 0.47 -36.92 -10.24
CA TRP A 178 -0.02 -35.56 -10.00
C TRP A 178 -0.49 -35.31 -8.55
N GLN A 179 -0.94 -36.36 -7.87
CA GLN A 179 -1.35 -36.26 -6.47
C GLN A 179 -0.19 -35.94 -5.55
N ASP A 180 1.01 -36.38 -5.89
CA ASP A 180 2.22 -36.12 -5.10
C ASP A 180 2.85 -34.76 -5.42
N CYS A 181 2.50 -34.18 -6.58
CA CYS A 181 3.02 -32.88 -7.03
C CYS A 181 2.18 -31.68 -6.60
N MET A 182 0.98 -31.88 -6.09
CA MET A 182 0.06 -30.80 -5.76
C MET A 182 -0.22 -30.76 -4.27
N GLY A 183 -0.02 -29.59 -3.67
CA GLY A 183 -0.55 -29.28 -2.34
C GLY A 183 -2.06 -29.03 -2.38
N GLU A 184 -2.60 -28.55 -1.29
CA GLU A 184 -4.05 -28.28 -1.20
C GLU A 184 -4.53 -27.18 -2.15
N VAL A 185 -3.63 -26.24 -2.49
CA VAL A 185 -3.94 -25.06 -3.30
C VAL A 185 -2.83 -24.81 -4.31
N LEU A 186 -3.22 -24.44 -5.53
CA LEU A 186 -2.33 -23.92 -6.54
C LEU A 186 -2.50 -22.40 -6.64
N ASP A 187 -1.54 -21.67 -6.15
CA ASP A 187 -1.52 -20.21 -6.21
C ASP A 187 -0.94 -19.76 -7.55
N LEU A 188 -1.71 -18.98 -8.30
CA LEU A 188 -1.31 -18.44 -9.59
C LEU A 188 -1.27 -16.90 -9.53
N TYR A 189 -0.14 -16.32 -9.86
CA TYR A 189 0.02 -14.88 -9.95
C TYR A 189 -0.15 -14.37 -11.37
N ILE A 190 -1.01 -13.37 -11.55
CA ILE A 190 -1.22 -12.73 -12.85
C ILE A 190 -0.30 -11.51 -12.94
N SER A 191 0.79 -11.63 -13.68
CA SER A 191 1.69 -10.50 -13.92
C SER A 191 1.19 -9.63 -15.06
N GLY A 192 1.43 -8.31 -14.96
CA GLY A 192 1.10 -7.39 -16.04
C GLY A 192 0.96 -5.93 -15.60
N SER A 193 0.58 -5.06 -16.54
CA SER A 193 0.22 -3.69 -16.17
C SER A 193 -1.09 -3.69 -15.40
N GLY A 194 -1.18 -2.91 -14.30
CA GLY A 194 -2.30 -2.94 -13.37
C GLY A 194 -3.70 -2.94 -14.02
N GLN A 195 -3.87 -2.23 -15.13
CA GLN A 195 -5.16 -2.20 -15.84
C GLN A 195 -5.50 -3.54 -16.54
N LYS A 196 -4.50 -4.24 -17.10
CA LYS A 196 -4.70 -5.55 -17.74
C LYS A 196 -4.92 -6.63 -16.68
N GLN A 197 -4.18 -6.56 -15.60
CA GLN A 197 -4.29 -7.44 -14.45
C GLN A 197 -5.69 -7.37 -13.84
N GLN A 198 -6.16 -6.17 -13.48
CA GLN A 198 -7.51 -5.96 -12.95
C GLN A 198 -8.60 -6.46 -13.89
N ARG A 199 -8.44 -6.26 -15.20
CA ARG A 199 -9.40 -6.75 -16.18
C ARG A 199 -9.43 -8.28 -16.24
N MET A 200 -8.28 -8.92 -16.17
CA MET A 200 -8.20 -10.39 -16.13
C MET A 200 -8.83 -10.94 -14.85
N ILE A 201 -8.50 -10.37 -13.69
CA ILE A 201 -9.10 -10.74 -12.41
C ILE A 201 -10.62 -10.58 -12.46
N SER A 202 -11.12 -9.46 -12.96
CA SER A 202 -12.56 -9.22 -13.10
C SER A 202 -13.24 -10.26 -14.01
N LEU A 203 -12.60 -10.68 -15.09
CA LEU A 203 -13.12 -11.74 -15.95
C LEU A 203 -13.14 -13.09 -15.25
N LEU A 204 -12.08 -13.43 -14.53
CA LEU A 204 -11.97 -14.70 -13.80
C LEU A 204 -12.95 -14.79 -12.62
N THR A 205 -13.27 -13.66 -11.99
CA THR A 205 -14.22 -13.64 -10.86
C THR A 205 -15.68 -13.58 -11.27
N SER A 206 -16.01 -12.99 -12.43
CA SER A 206 -17.41 -12.71 -12.81
C SER A 206 -17.92 -13.49 -14.02
N SER A 207 -17.02 -14.06 -14.84
CA SER A 207 -17.40 -14.60 -16.16
C SER A 207 -17.01 -16.05 -16.38
N VAL A 208 -16.44 -16.71 -15.38
CA VAL A 208 -16.11 -18.14 -15.48
C VAL A 208 -17.38 -18.96 -15.34
N CYS A 209 -17.61 -19.86 -16.30
CA CYS A 209 -18.78 -20.74 -16.34
C CYS A 209 -18.43 -22.16 -15.86
N GLY A 210 -17.15 -22.56 -15.88
CA GLY A 210 -16.70 -23.86 -15.44
C GLY A 210 -15.20 -24.00 -15.53
N ILE A 211 -14.67 -24.95 -14.80
CA ILE A 211 -13.25 -25.27 -14.73
C ILE A 211 -13.11 -26.78 -14.99
N SER A 212 -12.17 -27.15 -15.84
CA SER A 212 -11.86 -28.55 -16.05
C SER A 212 -10.36 -28.78 -16.10
N LEU A 213 -9.91 -29.88 -15.52
CA LEU A 213 -8.57 -30.42 -15.64
C LEU A 213 -8.61 -31.52 -16.69
N VAL A 214 -7.78 -31.37 -17.71
CA VAL A 214 -7.74 -32.30 -18.84
C VAL A 214 -6.32 -32.83 -18.98
N SER A 215 -6.15 -34.16 -19.09
CA SER A 215 -4.87 -34.75 -19.43
C SER A 215 -4.46 -34.38 -20.86
N ILE A 216 -3.17 -34.21 -21.10
CA ILE A 216 -2.62 -33.94 -22.45
C ILE A 216 -3.06 -35.00 -23.44
N ASN A 217 -3.17 -36.24 -23.01
CA ASN A 217 -3.60 -37.38 -23.85
C ASN A 217 -5.12 -37.53 -23.92
N ASN A 218 -5.89 -36.64 -23.26
CA ASN A 218 -7.35 -36.76 -23.10
C ASN A 218 -7.81 -38.07 -22.43
N ASP A 219 -6.94 -38.68 -21.63
CA ASP A 219 -7.28 -39.95 -20.95
C ASP A 219 -8.21 -39.74 -19.75
N PHE A 220 -8.18 -38.57 -19.19
CA PHE A 220 -9.11 -38.16 -18.12
C PHE A 220 -9.49 -36.68 -18.20
N GLU A 221 -10.67 -36.36 -17.76
CA GLU A 221 -11.17 -35.01 -17.55
C GLU A 221 -11.84 -34.95 -16.18
N ILE A 222 -11.44 -34.00 -15.37
CA ILE A 222 -12.03 -33.71 -14.06
C ILE A 222 -12.69 -32.35 -14.14
N VAL A 223 -13.98 -32.30 -13.97
CA VAL A 223 -14.75 -31.05 -13.88
C VAL A 223 -14.74 -30.58 -12.44
N MET A 224 -14.34 -29.33 -12.24
CA MET A 224 -14.30 -28.68 -10.93
C MET A 224 -15.44 -27.67 -10.83
N ASP A 225 -15.89 -27.44 -9.62
CA ASP A 225 -16.83 -26.37 -9.34
C ASP A 225 -16.15 -25.00 -9.57
N VAL A 226 -16.91 -24.01 -10.04
CA VAL A 226 -16.43 -22.63 -10.22
C VAL A 226 -15.97 -22.03 -8.88
N ASP A 227 -16.56 -22.45 -7.78
CA ASP A 227 -16.16 -22.05 -6.44
C ASP A 227 -14.75 -22.53 -6.03
N ALA A 228 -14.16 -23.45 -6.79
CA ALA A 228 -12.77 -23.85 -6.62
C ALA A 228 -11.79 -22.75 -7.05
N LEU A 229 -12.22 -21.84 -7.94
CA LEU A 229 -11.44 -20.68 -8.32
C LEU A 229 -11.70 -19.55 -7.31
N ARG A 230 -10.70 -19.21 -6.56
CA ARG A 230 -10.74 -18.09 -5.62
C ARG A 230 -9.81 -17.00 -6.11
N CYS A 231 -10.26 -15.75 -6.04
CA CYS A 231 -9.43 -14.61 -6.35
C CYS A 231 -9.03 -13.93 -5.03
N GLY A 232 -7.72 -13.84 -4.81
CA GLY A 232 -7.16 -13.33 -3.58
C GLY A 232 -7.34 -14.27 -2.38
N HIS A 233 -6.60 -14.01 -1.34
CA HIS A 233 -6.71 -14.73 -0.08
C HIS A 233 -7.69 -13.99 0.83
N LYS A 234 -8.97 -14.38 0.81
CA LYS A 234 -10.03 -13.74 1.62
C LYS A 234 -9.75 -13.71 3.14
N ASP A 235 -8.85 -14.58 3.58
CA ASP A 235 -8.46 -14.72 4.98
C ASP A 235 -7.05 -14.18 5.25
N THR A 236 -6.47 -13.39 4.35
CA THR A 236 -5.16 -12.78 4.56
C THR A 236 -5.24 -11.77 5.71
N TYR A 237 -5.04 -12.28 6.89
CA TYR A 237 -4.79 -11.48 8.06
C TYR A 237 -3.34 -10.99 7.99
N LEU A 238 -3.15 -9.74 7.62
CA LEU A 238 -1.94 -9.05 8.03
C LEU A 238 -2.05 -8.88 9.55
N PRO A 239 -1.31 -9.64 10.36
CA PRO A 239 -1.54 -9.70 11.80
C PRO A 239 -1.32 -8.37 12.53
N GLU A 240 -0.75 -7.40 11.87
CA GLU A 240 -0.49 -6.06 12.38
C GLU A 240 -1.60 -5.04 12.05
N PHE A 241 -2.58 -5.41 11.23
CA PHE A 241 -3.70 -4.52 10.94
C PHE A 241 -4.86 -4.77 11.90
N PRO A 242 -5.30 -3.73 12.62
CA PRO A 242 -6.50 -3.86 13.45
C PRO A 242 -7.73 -4.19 12.58
N PRO A 243 -8.73 -4.89 13.14
CA PRO A 243 -9.92 -5.37 12.41
C PRO A 243 -10.68 -4.31 11.61
N GLN A 244 -10.49 -3.03 11.98
CA GLN A 244 -11.09 -1.89 11.29
C GLN A 244 -10.42 -1.59 9.93
N MET A 245 -9.34 -2.27 9.61
CA MET A 245 -8.56 -2.10 8.39
C MET A 245 -8.76 -3.20 7.35
N ARG A 246 -9.75 -4.06 7.53
CA ARG A 246 -10.11 -5.09 6.54
C ARG A 246 -10.28 -4.53 5.12
N ALA A 247 -10.85 -3.32 5.00
CA ALA A 247 -11.01 -2.65 3.72
C ALA A 247 -9.70 -2.31 3.01
N ILE A 248 -8.59 -2.17 3.74
CA ILE A 248 -7.26 -1.99 3.14
C ILE A 248 -6.66 -3.36 2.81
N GLY A 249 -6.85 -4.37 3.64
CA GLY A 249 -6.47 -5.75 3.36
C GLY A 249 -7.08 -6.21 2.03
N GLU A 250 -8.39 -6.02 1.85
CA GLU A 250 -9.08 -6.36 0.60
C GLU A 250 -8.50 -5.65 -0.65
N MET A 251 -7.88 -4.47 -0.50
CA MET A 251 -7.16 -3.82 -1.62
C MET A 251 -5.86 -4.55 -1.98
N TYR A 252 -5.22 -5.23 -1.05
CA TYR A 252 -4.00 -6.00 -1.29
C TYR A 252 -4.28 -7.39 -1.86
N ASP A 253 -5.47 -7.95 -1.65
CA ASP A 253 -5.90 -9.23 -2.22
C ASP A 253 -5.98 -9.20 -3.77
N PHE A 254 -5.91 -8.02 -4.37
CA PHE A 254 -5.94 -7.82 -5.82
C PHE A 254 -4.56 -7.51 -6.43
N LEU A 255 -3.50 -7.56 -5.65
CA LEU A 255 -2.13 -7.32 -6.10
C LEU A 255 -1.35 -8.60 -6.23
#